data_2353d2dccf1b638a6d084a129a778897
#
_entry.id   2353d2dccf1b638a6d084a129a778897
#
_cell.length_a   1.000
_cell.length_b   1.000
_cell.length_c   1.000
_cell.angle_alpha   90.00
_cell.angle_beta   90.00
_cell.angle_gamma   90.00
#
_symmetry.space_group_name_H-M   'P 1'
#
loop_
_entity.id
_entity.type
_entity.pdbx_description
1 polymer ?
#
loop_
_entity_poly.entity_id
_entity_poly.type
_entity_poly.pdbx_seq_one_letter_code
_entity_poly.pdbx_strand_id
1 'polypeptide(L)'
;DKEGALRSVSFYSNSKVSKDEYDTRLKSLYKRMLNGLTGLYGPPMNMPDWIEKDSLPADRVMYMHMWRIQPGCFLMSGLANAGASGYMPIFRFSPPSGMPPKSKKDRDKLKSEWAAIPEFYEFAKAERFLSNAVFAMSHKKHPEALQHFQKAADLGSPNGYWGLAHLYRLGTDGVEKNTQLAEEYTRKAALAGFARAAMKYGNTWEKACKALDFNEAEATEWINRNKRAARAGYASEQYNMGIMYQHGFGVERNLDTAREWLQK
;
A
#
# COMPACT_ATOMS: atom_id res chain seq x y z
N ASP A 1 14.31 11.50 22.44
CA ASP A 1 15.47 11.35 23.33
C ASP A 1 16.41 12.54 23.16
N LYS A 2 17.44 12.68 23.98
CA LYS A 2 18.37 13.81 23.97
C LYS A 2 19.12 14.01 22.63
N GLU A 3 19.00 13.09 21.70
CA GLU A 3 19.65 13.13 20.37
C GLU A 3 18.65 13.27 19.19
N GLY A 4 17.37 13.51 19.48
CA GLY A 4 16.35 13.75 18.45
C GLY A 4 16.02 12.54 17.56
N ALA A 5 16.48 11.34 17.89
CA ALA A 5 16.17 10.14 17.12
C ALA A 5 14.79 9.58 17.49
N LEU A 6 13.91 9.47 16.51
CA LEU A 6 12.60 8.85 16.68
C LEU A 6 12.76 7.36 16.89
N ARG A 7 12.48 6.85 18.12
CA ARG A 7 12.60 5.43 18.43
C ARG A 7 11.39 4.61 18.02
N SER A 8 10.20 5.19 18.11
CA SER A 8 8.96 4.57 17.67
C SER A 8 7.82 5.60 17.69
N VAL A 9 6.77 5.32 16.94
CA VAL A 9 5.50 6.03 17.03
C VAL A 9 4.43 5.03 17.39
N SER A 10 3.68 5.33 18.44
CA SER A 10 2.54 4.50 18.86
C SER A 10 1.25 5.27 18.62
N PHE A 11 0.28 4.60 18.05
CA PHE A 11 -1.05 5.12 17.81
C PHE A 11 -2.05 4.34 18.65
N TYR A 12 -2.89 5.05 19.35
CA TYR A 12 -3.94 4.48 20.20
C TYR A 12 -5.29 4.78 19.61
N SER A 13 -6.21 3.83 19.68
CA SER A 13 -7.60 4.10 19.34
C SER A 13 -8.18 5.12 20.34
N ASN A 14 -8.96 6.08 19.82
CA ASN A 14 -9.74 6.97 20.68
C ASN A 14 -10.92 6.24 21.38
N SER A 15 -11.25 5.04 20.92
CA SER A 15 -12.32 4.22 21.49
C SER A 15 -11.75 3.34 22.59
N LYS A 16 -12.00 3.70 23.85
CA LYS A 16 -11.74 2.86 25.01
C LYS A 16 -12.92 1.91 25.23
N VAL A 17 -12.62 0.71 25.68
CA VAL A 17 -13.59 -0.37 25.84
C VAL A 17 -13.48 -0.87 27.28
N SER A 18 -14.62 -1.02 27.93
CA SER A 18 -14.70 -1.56 29.30
C SER A 18 -14.31 -3.04 29.37
N LYS A 19 -14.05 -3.53 30.59
CA LYS A 19 -13.70 -4.94 30.82
C LYS A 19 -14.80 -5.89 30.34
N ASP A 20 -16.05 -5.48 30.43
CA ASP A 20 -17.20 -6.32 30.06
C ASP A 20 -17.39 -6.43 28.53
N GLU A 21 -16.89 -5.43 27.79
CA GLU A 21 -16.95 -5.39 26.32
C GLU A 21 -15.66 -5.95 25.66
N TYR A 22 -14.75 -6.55 26.44
CA TYR A 22 -13.42 -7.01 25.95
C TYR A 22 -13.54 -8.00 24.80
N ASP A 23 -14.33 -9.06 24.97
CA ASP A 23 -14.45 -10.12 23.97
C ASP A 23 -15.44 -9.79 22.82
N THR A 24 -16.21 -8.75 22.96
CA THR A 24 -17.19 -8.31 21.97
C THR A 24 -16.71 -7.09 21.19
N ARG A 25 -16.83 -5.92 21.78
CA ARG A 25 -16.54 -4.63 21.15
C ARG A 25 -15.04 -4.45 20.87
N LEU A 26 -14.15 -4.78 21.81
CA LEU A 26 -12.72 -4.65 21.62
C LEU A 26 -12.22 -5.60 20.53
N LYS A 27 -12.68 -6.84 20.51
CA LYS A 27 -12.35 -7.83 19.47
C LYS A 27 -12.82 -7.37 18.10
N SER A 28 -14.01 -6.78 18.00
CA SER A 28 -14.52 -6.18 16.75
C SER A 28 -13.69 -4.99 16.29
N LEU A 29 -13.31 -4.08 17.21
CA LEU A 29 -12.46 -2.92 16.91
C LEU A 29 -11.08 -3.38 16.43
N TYR A 30 -10.49 -4.34 17.15
CA TYR A 30 -9.18 -4.90 16.80
C TYR A 30 -9.20 -5.58 15.42
N LYS A 31 -10.23 -6.40 15.14
CA LYS A 31 -10.41 -7.06 13.85
C LYS A 31 -10.53 -6.08 12.69
N ARG A 32 -11.24 -4.97 12.87
CA ARG A 32 -11.32 -3.90 11.86
C ARG A 32 -9.96 -3.24 11.62
N MET A 33 -9.21 -2.95 12.69
CA MET A 33 -7.86 -2.42 12.60
C MET A 33 -6.93 -3.41 11.88
N LEU A 34 -6.98 -4.69 12.27
CA LEU A 34 -6.19 -5.76 11.67
C LEU A 34 -6.47 -5.91 10.18
N ASN A 35 -7.75 -5.89 9.78
CA ASN A 35 -8.16 -5.95 8.38
C ASN A 35 -7.64 -4.72 7.59
N GLY A 36 -7.71 -3.53 8.18
CA GLY A 36 -7.15 -2.32 7.58
C GLY A 36 -5.64 -2.40 7.39
N LEU A 37 -4.91 -2.86 8.40
CA LEU A 37 -3.46 -3.02 8.33
C LEU A 37 -3.05 -4.14 7.35
N THR A 38 -3.81 -5.24 7.33
CA THR A 38 -3.58 -6.33 6.35
C THR A 38 -3.87 -5.88 4.93
N GLY A 39 -4.88 -5.05 4.72
CA GLY A 39 -5.17 -4.44 3.41
C GLY A 39 -4.08 -3.48 2.93
N LEU A 40 -3.36 -2.83 3.85
CA LEU A 40 -2.29 -1.88 3.54
C LEU A 40 -0.92 -2.56 3.37
N TYR A 41 -0.64 -3.58 4.18
CA TYR A 41 0.71 -4.15 4.33
C TYR A 41 0.79 -5.65 4.02
N GLY A 42 -0.30 -6.24 3.53
CA GLY A 42 -0.41 -7.68 3.33
C GLY A 42 -0.64 -8.45 4.64
N PRO A 43 -0.57 -9.80 4.62
CA PRO A 43 -0.75 -10.61 5.83
C PRO A 43 0.39 -10.35 6.82
N PRO A 44 0.10 -10.38 8.14
CA PRO A 44 1.13 -10.23 9.15
C PRO A 44 2.07 -11.45 9.15
N MET A 45 3.28 -11.23 9.66
CA MET A 45 4.31 -12.30 9.76
C MET A 45 3.93 -13.40 10.76
N ASN A 46 3.00 -13.11 11.65
CA ASN A 46 2.53 -14.04 12.69
C ASN A 46 1.02 -13.87 12.88
N MET A 47 0.36 -14.95 13.21
CA MET A 47 -1.09 -15.02 13.48
C MET A 47 -1.31 -15.66 14.85
N PRO A 48 -1.07 -14.94 15.95
CA PRO A 48 -1.29 -15.46 17.30
C PRO A 48 -2.78 -15.56 17.61
N ASP A 49 -3.11 -16.36 18.60
CA ASP A 49 -4.45 -16.42 19.19
C ASP A 49 -4.83 -15.08 19.85
N TRP A 50 -6.13 -14.94 20.12
CA TRP A 50 -6.64 -13.79 20.85
C TRP A 50 -6.09 -13.77 22.28
N ILE A 51 -5.66 -12.60 22.74
CA ILE A 51 -5.19 -12.43 24.12
C ILE A 51 -6.38 -12.49 25.07
N GLU A 52 -6.36 -13.40 26.02
CA GLU A 52 -7.34 -13.44 27.10
C GLU A 52 -7.21 -12.19 27.98
N LYS A 53 -8.35 -11.61 28.37
CA LYS A 53 -8.35 -10.32 29.11
C LYS A 53 -7.53 -10.33 30.39
N ASP A 54 -7.54 -11.45 31.10
CA ASP A 54 -6.79 -11.59 32.36
C ASP A 54 -5.29 -11.83 32.15
N SER A 55 -4.88 -12.13 30.93
CA SER A 55 -3.48 -12.23 30.51
C SER A 55 -2.87 -10.88 30.11
N LEU A 56 -3.66 -9.80 30.03
CA LEU A 56 -3.18 -8.46 29.69
C LEU A 56 -3.10 -7.58 30.96
N PRO A 57 -1.93 -7.45 31.61
CA PRO A 57 -1.78 -6.69 32.85
C PRO A 57 -2.14 -5.20 32.66
N ALA A 58 -2.57 -4.56 33.75
CA ALA A 58 -2.83 -3.11 33.75
C ALA A 58 -1.59 -2.31 33.34
N ASP A 59 -1.80 -1.21 32.63
CA ASP A 59 -0.77 -0.30 32.13
C ASP A 59 0.29 -0.98 31.24
N ARG A 60 -0.10 -2.08 30.57
CA ARG A 60 0.74 -2.82 29.64
C ARG A 60 0.15 -2.85 28.23
N VAL A 61 1.06 -3.05 27.28
CA VAL A 61 0.76 -3.31 25.88
C VAL A 61 1.27 -4.69 25.53
N MET A 62 0.43 -5.51 24.93
CA MET A 62 0.84 -6.76 24.31
C MET A 62 0.64 -6.67 22.79
N TYR A 63 1.72 -6.87 22.06
CA TYR A 63 1.68 -6.89 20.59
C TYR A 63 1.35 -8.30 20.09
N MET A 64 0.43 -8.36 19.14
CA MET A 64 -0.11 -9.61 18.60
C MET A 64 0.40 -9.88 17.20
N HIS A 65 0.26 -8.92 16.32
CA HIS A 65 0.61 -9.07 14.90
C HIS A 65 1.76 -8.15 14.54
N MET A 66 2.61 -8.62 13.62
CA MET A 66 3.77 -7.88 13.14
C MET A 66 3.86 -7.95 11.63
N TRP A 67 4.12 -6.83 11.01
CA TRP A 67 4.42 -6.70 9.59
C TRP A 67 5.84 -6.19 9.42
N ARG A 68 6.55 -6.73 8.45
CA ARG A 68 7.79 -6.14 7.96
C ARG A 68 7.44 -5.17 6.86
N ILE A 69 7.50 -3.87 7.12
CA ILE A 69 7.20 -2.83 6.14
C ILE A 69 8.39 -2.62 5.20
N GLN A 70 9.60 -2.65 5.78
CA GLN A 70 10.88 -2.52 5.06
C GLN A 70 11.94 -3.35 5.80
N PRO A 71 13.12 -3.62 5.20
CA PRO A 71 14.22 -4.23 5.94
C PRO A 71 14.51 -3.49 7.25
N GLY A 72 14.22 -4.16 8.36
CA GLY A 72 14.39 -3.63 9.70
C GLY A 72 13.30 -2.70 10.23
N CYS A 73 12.28 -2.32 9.42
CA CYS A 73 11.10 -1.57 9.87
C CYS A 73 9.94 -2.52 10.14
N PHE A 74 9.36 -2.40 11.32
CA PHE A 74 8.23 -3.23 11.72
C PHE A 74 7.04 -2.37 12.13
N LEU A 75 5.86 -2.79 11.71
CA LEU A 75 4.59 -2.36 12.27
C LEU A 75 4.09 -3.49 13.17
N MET A 76 3.73 -3.15 14.39
CA MET A 76 3.16 -4.08 15.35
C MET A 76 1.77 -3.61 15.73
N SER A 77 0.80 -4.50 15.74
CA SER A 77 -0.52 -4.23 16.31
C SER A 77 -0.75 -5.08 17.55
N GLY A 78 -1.55 -4.57 18.48
CA GLY A 78 -1.79 -5.25 19.75
C GLY A 78 -2.91 -4.61 20.53
N LEU A 79 -2.95 -4.95 21.81
CA LEU A 79 -3.90 -4.42 22.78
C LEU A 79 -3.16 -3.70 23.91
N ALA A 80 -3.69 -2.56 24.32
CA ALA A 80 -3.27 -1.86 25.52
C ALA A 80 -4.34 -1.98 26.59
N ASN A 81 -3.92 -2.26 27.83
CA ASN A 81 -4.74 -2.15 29.02
C ASN A 81 -4.34 -0.88 29.77
N ALA A 82 -5.19 0.14 29.72
CA ALA A 82 -4.97 1.43 30.36
C ALA A 82 -5.55 1.48 31.79
N GLY A 83 -5.55 0.36 32.49
CA GLY A 83 -6.05 0.24 33.86
C GLY A 83 -7.53 0.62 33.98
N ALA A 84 -7.86 1.54 34.87
CA ALA A 84 -9.23 2.04 35.08
C ALA A 84 -9.84 2.70 33.82
N SER A 85 -9.02 3.10 32.85
CA SER A 85 -9.47 3.70 31.60
C SER A 85 -9.94 2.70 30.54
N GLY A 86 -9.77 1.37 30.80
CA GLY A 86 -10.21 0.30 29.92
C GLY A 86 -9.17 -0.14 28.90
N TYR A 87 -9.63 -0.85 27.88
CA TYR A 87 -8.81 -1.48 26.84
C TYR A 87 -8.93 -0.75 25.52
N MET A 88 -7.88 -0.79 24.69
CA MET A 88 -7.89 -0.20 23.37
C MET A 88 -6.96 -0.93 22.40
N PRO A 89 -7.31 -1.01 21.12
CA PRO A 89 -6.38 -1.42 20.08
C PRO A 89 -5.26 -0.39 19.94
N ILE A 90 -4.06 -0.90 19.72
CA ILE A 90 -2.87 -0.09 19.47
C ILE A 90 -2.11 -0.62 18.25
N PHE A 91 -1.45 0.25 17.54
CA PHE A 91 -0.36 -0.13 16.66
C PHE A 91 0.87 0.74 16.90
N ARG A 92 2.02 0.15 16.69
CA ARG A 92 3.31 0.79 16.88
C ARG A 92 4.19 0.57 15.68
N PHE A 93 4.70 1.65 15.15
CA PHE A 93 5.75 1.64 14.16
C PHE A 93 7.11 1.64 14.85
N SER A 94 7.96 0.66 14.55
CA SER A 94 9.33 0.59 15.02
C SER A 94 10.29 0.68 13.85
N PRO A 95 11.25 1.61 13.87
CA PRO A 95 12.31 1.67 12.88
C PRO A 95 13.25 0.47 12.98
N PRO A 96 14.16 0.28 11.99
CA PRO A 96 14.99 -0.91 11.80
C PRO A 96 15.84 -1.35 12.97
N SER A 97 16.17 -0.47 13.87
CA SER A 97 16.88 -0.84 15.08
C SER A 97 16.13 -0.27 16.29
N GLY A 98 15.67 -1.12 17.17
CA GLY A 98 15.24 -0.68 18.50
C GLY A 98 16.40 -0.07 19.31
N MET A 99 17.58 0.10 18.69
CA MET A 99 18.73 0.83 19.19
C MET A 99 18.94 2.09 18.35
N PRO A 100 19.29 3.21 18.99
CA PRO A 100 19.71 4.40 18.26
C PRO A 100 20.91 4.03 17.36
N PRO A 101 20.97 4.60 16.15
CA PRO A 101 22.07 4.35 15.22
C PRO A 101 23.41 4.66 15.92
N LYS A 102 24.27 3.66 15.97
CA LYS A 102 25.55 3.74 16.70
C LYS A 102 26.56 4.67 16.04
N SER A 103 26.34 5.03 14.76
CA SER A 103 27.27 5.87 14.02
C SER A 103 26.56 6.93 13.15
N LYS A 104 27.30 7.98 12.75
CA LYS A 104 26.81 8.96 11.78
C LYS A 104 26.42 8.30 10.45
N LYS A 105 27.22 7.31 10.00
CA LYS A 105 26.98 6.55 8.76
C LYS A 105 25.67 5.79 8.81
N ASP A 106 25.32 5.18 9.96
CA ASP A 106 24.04 4.47 10.14
C ASP A 106 22.86 5.45 10.16
N ARG A 107 23.06 6.65 10.75
CA ARG A 107 22.05 7.74 10.70
C ARG A 107 21.82 8.25 9.29
N ASP A 108 22.87 8.44 8.51
CA ASP A 108 22.77 8.94 7.14
C ASP A 108 22.13 7.89 6.22
N LYS A 109 22.46 6.59 6.43
CA LYS A 109 21.79 5.47 5.77
C LYS A 109 20.32 5.40 6.11
N LEU A 110 19.98 5.49 7.41
CA LEU A 110 18.59 5.55 7.85
C LEU A 110 17.83 6.76 7.27
N LYS A 111 18.47 7.94 7.23
CA LYS A 111 17.85 9.12 6.61
C LYS A 111 17.58 8.93 5.13
N SER A 112 18.50 8.29 4.37
CA SER A 112 18.29 8.00 2.96
C SER A 112 17.19 6.93 2.75
N GLU A 113 17.12 5.92 3.62
CA GLU A 113 16.06 4.92 3.63
C GLU A 113 14.70 5.54 4.00
N TRP A 114 14.70 6.51 4.92
CA TRP A 114 13.49 7.23 5.34
C TRP A 114 13.04 8.31 4.36
N ALA A 115 13.95 8.89 3.60
CA ALA A 115 13.61 9.79 2.49
C ALA A 115 12.82 9.08 1.38
N ALA A 116 12.93 7.74 1.31
CA ALA A 116 12.11 6.91 0.44
C ALA A 116 10.69 6.61 1.02
N ILE A 117 10.42 6.89 2.30
CA ILE A 117 9.13 6.65 2.96
C ILE A 117 7.97 7.50 2.41
N PRO A 118 8.14 8.78 2.02
CA PRO A 118 7.05 9.53 1.40
C PRO A 118 6.46 8.83 0.19
N GLU A 119 7.27 8.20 -0.66
CA GLU A 119 6.79 7.43 -1.81
C GLU A 119 5.90 6.26 -1.36
N PHE A 120 6.28 5.54 -0.31
CA PHE A 120 5.47 4.44 0.23
C PHE A 120 4.20 4.91 0.94
N TYR A 121 4.23 6.03 1.62
CA TYR A 121 3.05 6.60 2.25
C TYR A 121 1.99 6.99 1.21
N GLU A 122 2.41 7.62 0.11
CA GLU A 122 1.51 7.98 -0.98
C GLU A 122 0.96 6.74 -1.69
N PHE A 123 1.77 5.70 -1.89
CA PHE A 123 1.31 4.40 -2.41
C PHE A 123 0.24 3.77 -1.52
N ALA A 124 0.47 3.66 -0.21
CA ALA A 124 -0.49 3.09 0.74
C ALA A 124 -1.81 3.86 0.75
N LYS A 125 -1.73 5.18 0.67
CA LYS A 125 -2.90 6.06 0.59
C LYS A 125 -3.64 5.88 -0.73
N ALA A 126 -2.92 5.75 -1.85
CA ALA A 126 -3.50 5.48 -3.16
C ALA A 126 -4.21 4.12 -3.20
N GLU A 127 -3.62 3.05 -2.66
CA GLU A 127 -4.24 1.71 -2.55
C GLU A 127 -5.60 1.75 -1.83
N ARG A 128 -5.71 2.53 -0.76
CA ARG A 128 -6.99 2.73 -0.07
C ARG A 128 -8.05 3.33 -0.98
N PHE A 129 -7.69 4.34 -1.76
CA PHE A 129 -8.62 4.94 -2.71
C PHE A 129 -8.96 3.98 -3.86
N LEU A 130 -8.00 3.21 -4.33
CA LEU A 130 -8.24 2.16 -5.35
C LEU A 130 -9.22 1.10 -4.84
N SER A 131 -9.06 0.61 -3.61
CA SER A 131 -9.99 -0.34 -3.00
C SER A 131 -11.42 0.22 -2.92
N ASN A 132 -11.56 1.49 -2.50
CA ASN A 132 -12.85 2.16 -2.46
C ASN A 132 -13.44 2.36 -3.86
N ALA A 133 -12.61 2.68 -4.85
CA ALA A 133 -13.04 2.83 -6.24
C ALA A 133 -13.55 1.51 -6.82
N VAL A 134 -12.83 0.40 -6.60
CA VAL A 134 -13.24 -0.95 -7.02
C VAL A 134 -14.55 -1.35 -6.33
N PHE A 135 -14.68 -1.08 -5.03
CA PHE A 135 -15.94 -1.31 -4.31
C PHE A 135 -17.11 -0.51 -4.91
N ALA A 136 -16.91 0.78 -5.18
CA ALA A 136 -17.93 1.62 -5.81
C ALA A 136 -18.30 1.11 -7.23
N MET A 137 -17.31 0.68 -8.02
CA MET A 137 -17.51 0.06 -9.33
C MET A 137 -18.40 -1.19 -9.25
N SER A 138 -18.10 -2.09 -8.30
CA SER A 138 -18.89 -3.33 -8.12
C SER A 138 -20.35 -3.08 -7.72
N HIS A 139 -20.63 -1.91 -7.13
CA HIS A 139 -21.97 -1.47 -6.75
C HIS A 139 -22.60 -0.50 -7.76
N LYS A 140 -22.01 -0.35 -8.96
CA LYS A 140 -22.47 0.56 -10.03
C LYS A 140 -22.54 2.03 -9.62
N LYS A 141 -21.78 2.43 -8.58
CA LYS A 141 -21.68 3.82 -8.11
C LYS A 141 -20.54 4.54 -8.86
N HIS A 142 -20.72 4.74 -10.15
CA HIS A 142 -19.67 5.24 -11.03
C HIS A 142 -19.15 6.65 -10.67
N PRO A 143 -20.01 7.64 -10.27
CA PRO A 143 -19.52 8.94 -9.81
C PRO A 143 -18.66 8.85 -8.54
N GLU A 144 -18.99 7.94 -7.60
CA GLU A 144 -18.20 7.70 -6.40
C GLU A 144 -16.86 7.04 -6.77
N ALA A 145 -16.87 6.06 -7.69
CA ALA A 145 -15.67 5.44 -8.21
C ALA A 145 -14.74 6.45 -8.89
N LEU A 146 -15.31 7.37 -9.69
CA LEU A 146 -14.56 8.44 -10.36
C LEU A 146 -13.81 9.31 -9.33
N GLN A 147 -14.49 9.73 -8.25
CA GLN A 147 -13.85 10.53 -7.18
C GLN A 147 -12.71 9.77 -6.51
N HIS A 148 -12.86 8.49 -6.25
CA HIS A 148 -11.83 7.67 -5.64
C HIS A 148 -10.66 7.42 -6.59
N PHE A 149 -10.90 7.14 -7.87
CA PHE A 149 -9.83 7.04 -8.86
C PHE A 149 -9.09 8.37 -9.02
N GLN A 150 -9.81 9.52 -8.98
CA GLN A 150 -9.18 10.82 -9.02
C GLN A 150 -8.23 11.02 -7.84
N LYS A 151 -8.67 10.73 -6.61
CA LYS A 151 -7.82 10.82 -5.42
C LYS A 151 -6.59 9.92 -5.49
N ALA A 152 -6.71 8.72 -6.06
CA ALA A 152 -5.58 7.84 -6.29
C ALA A 152 -4.63 8.41 -7.37
N ALA A 153 -5.19 8.96 -8.45
CA ALA A 153 -4.43 9.59 -9.53
C ALA A 153 -3.68 10.84 -9.07
N ASP A 154 -4.27 11.67 -8.20
CA ASP A 154 -3.63 12.85 -7.60
C ASP A 154 -2.40 12.48 -6.75
N LEU A 155 -2.36 11.24 -6.25
CA LEU A 155 -1.21 10.66 -5.56
C LEU A 155 -0.21 9.97 -6.53
N GLY A 156 -0.40 10.14 -7.83
CA GLY A 156 0.47 9.57 -8.86
C GLY A 156 0.25 8.07 -9.11
N SER A 157 -0.88 7.49 -8.65
CA SER A 157 -1.16 6.06 -8.83
C SER A 157 -1.40 5.71 -10.30
N PRO A 158 -0.61 4.78 -10.88
CA PRO A 158 -0.82 4.29 -12.25
C PRO A 158 -2.21 3.66 -12.44
N ASN A 159 -2.68 2.94 -11.41
CA ASN A 159 -4.00 2.31 -11.41
C ASN A 159 -5.13 3.33 -11.24
N GLY A 160 -4.89 4.44 -10.52
CA GLY A 160 -5.82 5.57 -10.45
C GLY A 160 -6.04 6.20 -11.82
N TYR A 161 -4.97 6.51 -12.55
CA TYR A 161 -5.05 7.01 -13.94
C TYR A 161 -5.76 6.02 -14.87
N TRP A 162 -5.44 4.72 -14.75
CA TRP A 162 -6.10 3.70 -15.55
C TRP A 162 -7.60 3.58 -15.27
N GLY A 163 -8.02 3.67 -14.00
CA GLY A 163 -9.42 3.68 -13.59
C GLY A 163 -10.18 4.86 -14.20
N LEU A 164 -9.59 6.06 -14.18
CA LEU A 164 -10.15 7.25 -14.83
C LEU A 164 -10.28 7.05 -16.36
N ALA A 165 -9.22 6.55 -16.99
CA ALA A 165 -9.22 6.25 -18.42
C ALA A 165 -10.35 5.26 -18.78
N HIS A 166 -10.58 4.27 -17.95
CA HIS A 166 -11.63 3.28 -18.15
C HIS A 166 -13.03 3.91 -18.08
N LEU A 167 -13.32 4.68 -17.03
CA LEU A 167 -14.61 5.34 -16.83
C LEU A 167 -14.93 6.32 -17.95
N TYR A 168 -13.99 7.18 -18.34
CA TYR A 168 -14.19 8.13 -19.44
C TYR A 168 -14.31 7.45 -20.81
N ARG A 169 -13.69 6.30 -21.01
CA ARG A 169 -13.81 5.54 -22.29
C ARG A 169 -15.18 4.91 -22.45
N LEU A 170 -15.72 4.35 -21.39
CA LEU A 170 -17.02 3.69 -21.44
C LEU A 170 -18.16 4.70 -21.51
N GLY A 171 -18.11 5.74 -20.70
CA GLY A 171 -19.26 6.52 -20.33
C GLY A 171 -20.23 5.65 -19.51
N THR A 172 -20.61 6.08 -18.35
CA THR A 172 -21.49 5.32 -17.44
C THR A 172 -22.45 6.28 -16.77
N ASP A 173 -23.48 5.78 -16.10
CA ASP A 173 -24.41 6.64 -15.38
C ASP A 173 -23.66 7.61 -14.45
N GLY A 174 -23.83 8.91 -14.70
CA GLY A 174 -23.18 9.99 -13.96
C GLY A 174 -21.73 10.28 -14.34
N VAL A 175 -21.16 9.60 -15.37
CA VAL A 175 -19.85 9.91 -15.95
C VAL A 175 -19.97 9.97 -17.45
N GLU A 176 -19.89 11.17 -18.02
CA GLU A 176 -19.96 11.39 -19.45
C GLU A 176 -18.77 10.76 -20.19
N LYS A 177 -19.06 10.11 -21.33
CA LYS A 177 -18.01 9.55 -22.20
C LYS A 177 -17.13 10.66 -22.74
N ASN A 178 -15.83 10.53 -22.55
CA ASN A 178 -14.83 11.45 -23.07
C ASN A 178 -13.58 10.71 -23.55
N THR A 179 -13.51 10.48 -24.85
CA THR A 179 -12.43 9.72 -25.47
C THR A 179 -11.07 10.43 -25.34
N GLN A 180 -11.07 11.75 -25.36
CA GLN A 180 -9.83 12.54 -25.24
C GLN A 180 -9.25 12.44 -23.83
N LEU A 181 -10.08 12.61 -22.80
CA LEU A 181 -9.65 12.40 -21.40
C LEU A 181 -9.23 10.94 -21.15
N ALA A 182 -9.94 9.97 -21.74
CA ALA A 182 -9.57 8.58 -21.63
C ALA A 182 -8.18 8.28 -22.20
N GLU A 183 -7.81 8.90 -23.31
CA GLU A 183 -6.48 8.75 -23.92
C GLU A 183 -5.41 9.47 -23.08
N GLU A 184 -5.68 10.68 -22.61
CA GLU A 184 -4.79 11.42 -21.72
C GLU A 184 -4.46 10.63 -20.45
N TYR A 185 -5.48 10.10 -19.78
CA TYR A 185 -5.27 9.28 -18.58
C TYR A 185 -4.62 7.93 -18.88
N THR A 186 -4.86 7.34 -20.07
CA THR A 186 -4.15 6.15 -20.53
C THR A 186 -2.64 6.43 -20.63
N ARG A 187 -2.26 7.57 -21.23
CA ARG A 187 -0.86 7.99 -21.32
C ARG A 187 -0.25 8.25 -19.95
N LYS A 188 -0.96 8.95 -19.06
CA LYS A 188 -0.52 9.16 -17.66
C LYS A 188 -0.31 7.85 -16.92
N ALA A 189 -1.22 6.88 -17.09
CA ALA A 189 -1.07 5.55 -16.50
C ALA A 189 0.18 4.81 -17.03
N ALA A 190 0.42 4.88 -18.33
CA ALA A 190 1.59 4.28 -18.97
C ALA A 190 2.89 4.88 -18.44
N LEU A 191 3.00 6.20 -18.40
CA LEU A 191 4.18 6.93 -17.89
C LEU A 191 4.39 6.66 -16.39
N ALA A 192 3.31 6.54 -15.63
CA ALA A 192 3.34 6.29 -14.19
C ALA A 192 3.67 4.84 -13.81
N GLY A 193 3.76 3.89 -14.74
CA GLY A 193 4.18 2.53 -14.43
C GLY A 193 3.18 1.42 -14.73
N PHE A 194 1.99 1.70 -15.31
CA PHE A 194 1.01 0.66 -15.59
C PHE A 194 1.29 -0.06 -16.90
N ALA A 195 1.74 -1.31 -16.83
CA ALA A 195 2.20 -2.10 -17.97
C ALA A 195 1.13 -2.25 -19.06
N ARG A 196 -0.13 -2.53 -18.71
CA ARG A 196 -1.22 -2.65 -19.69
C ARG A 196 -1.50 -1.35 -20.45
N ALA A 197 -1.32 -0.19 -19.80
CA ALA A 197 -1.44 1.09 -20.45
C ALA A 197 -0.26 1.32 -21.41
N ALA A 198 0.96 1.01 -20.97
CA ALA A 198 2.16 1.14 -21.78
C ALA A 198 2.13 0.22 -23.02
N MET A 199 1.59 -1.00 -22.89
CA MET A 199 1.38 -1.93 -24.02
C MET A 199 0.47 -1.40 -25.11
N LYS A 200 -0.34 -0.37 -24.86
CA LYS A 200 -1.13 0.29 -25.92
C LYS A 200 -0.29 1.15 -26.85
N TYR A 201 0.88 1.56 -26.40
CA TYR A 201 1.84 2.35 -27.19
C TYR A 201 2.85 1.49 -27.92
N GLY A 202 2.95 0.19 -27.61
CA GLY A 202 3.79 -0.75 -28.33
C GLY A 202 3.62 -2.17 -27.80
N ASN A 203 3.60 -3.14 -28.70
CA ASN A 203 3.48 -4.56 -28.34
C ASN A 203 4.79 -5.16 -27.79
N THR A 204 5.90 -4.44 -27.89
CA THR A 204 7.17 -4.74 -27.22
C THR A 204 7.59 -3.55 -26.36
N TRP A 205 8.47 -3.82 -25.39
CA TRP A 205 8.98 -2.79 -24.48
C TRP A 205 9.70 -1.66 -25.25
N GLU A 206 10.53 -2.01 -26.22
CA GLU A 206 11.30 -1.05 -27.03
C GLU A 206 10.36 -0.11 -27.82
N LYS A 207 9.31 -0.67 -28.42
CA LYS A 207 8.31 0.13 -29.15
C LYS A 207 7.54 1.06 -28.24
N ALA A 208 7.15 0.56 -27.04
CA ALA A 208 6.45 1.37 -26.05
C ALA A 208 7.35 2.50 -25.53
N CYS A 209 8.61 2.21 -25.21
CA CYS A 209 9.59 3.24 -24.79
C CYS A 209 9.73 4.34 -25.86
N LYS A 210 9.87 3.96 -27.13
CA LYS A 210 9.95 4.92 -28.23
C LYS A 210 8.69 5.78 -28.35
N ALA A 211 7.51 5.18 -28.25
CA ALA A 211 6.22 5.89 -28.38
C ALA A 211 5.90 6.78 -27.17
N LEU A 212 6.41 6.43 -26.00
CA LEU A 212 6.28 7.20 -24.75
C LEU A 212 7.40 8.23 -24.56
N ASP A 213 8.42 8.21 -25.44
CA ASP A 213 9.60 9.08 -25.39
C ASP A 213 10.47 8.86 -24.16
N PHE A 214 10.65 7.61 -23.76
CA PHE A 214 11.54 7.25 -22.67
C PHE A 214 12.99 7.20 -23.15
N ASN A 215 13.88 7.87 -22.42
CA ASN A 215 15.31 7.58 -22.49
C ASN A 215 15.65 6.32 -21.67
N GLU A 216 16.89 5.84 -21.76
CA GLU A 216 17.31 4.59 -21.09
C GLU A 216 17.19 4.66 -19.57
N ALA A 217 17.49 5.81 -18.96
CA ALA A 217 17.39 6.00 -17.51
C ALA A 217 15.93 5.96 -17.04
N GLU A 218 15.03 6.63 -17.75
CA GLU A 218 13.60 6.63 -17.48
C GLU A 218 12.99 5.24 -17.65
N ALA A 219 13.35 4.52 -18.72
CA ALA A 219 12.92 3.16 -18.96
C ALA A 219 13.37 2.20 -17.84
N THR A 220 14.60 2.34 -17.38
CA THR A 220 15.16 1.57 -16.27
C THR A 220 14.47 1.90 -14.96
N GLU A 221 14.27 3.18 -14.65
CA GLU A 221 13.59 3.61 -13.42
C GLU A 221 12.13 3.19 -13.40
N TRP A 222 11.43 3.22 -14.54
CA TRP A 222 10.08 2.71 -14.67
C TRP A 222 9.96 1.24 -14.21
N ILE A 223 10.89 0.37 -14.67
CA ILE A 223 10.95 -1.04 -14.28
C ILE A 223 11.28 -1.18 -12.78
N ASN A 224 12.29 -0.44 -12.31
CA ASN A 224 12.75 -0.52 -10.93
C ASN A 224 11.71 -0.04 -9.92
N ARG A 225 10.97 1.02 -10.24
CA ARG A 225 9.84 1.51 -9.44
C ARG A 225 8.79 0.43 -9.26
N ASN A 226 8.36 -0.22 -10.34
CA ASN A 226 7.39 -1.32 -10.28
C ASN A 226 7.91 -2.48 -9.40
N LYS A 227 9.18 -2.86 -9.56
CA LYS A 227 9.82 -3.91 -8.74
C LYS A 227 9.85 -3.55 -7.26
N ARG A 228 10.22 -2.30 -6.91
CA ARG A 228 10.27 -1.82 -5.52
C ARG A 228 8.90 -1.85 -4.87
N ALA A 229 7.88 -1.30 -5.53
CA ALA A 229 6.53 -1.22 -5.01
C ALA A 229 5.90 -2.62 -4.85
N ALA A 230 6.07 -3.52 -5.83
CA ALA A 230 5.58 -4.90 -5.73
C ALA A 230 6.25 -5.68 -4.59
N ARG A 231 7.57 -5.50 -4.38
CA ARG A 231 8.30 -6.10 -3.24
C ARG A 231 7.88 -5.52 -1.90
N ALA A 232 7.42 -4.28 -1.87
CA ALA A 232 6.84 -3.65 -0.68
C ALA A 232 5.43 -4.19 -0.34
N GLY A 233 4.85 -5.03 -1.21
CA GLY A 233 3.58 -5.71 -0.94
C GLY A 233 2.35 -5.00 -1.49
N TYR A 234 2.50 -3.98 -2.36
CA TYR A 234 1.34 -3.32 -2.97
C TYR A 234 0.68 -4.22 -4.01
N ALA A 235 -0.57 -4.58 -3.75
CA ALA A 235 -1.30 -5.56 -4.56
C ALA A 235 -1.44 -5.13 -6.02
N SER A 236 -1.68 -3.84 -6.27
CA SER A 236 -1.75 -3.29 -7.63
C SER A 236 -0.44 -3.46 -8.39
N GLU A 237 0.70 -3.27 -7.71
CA GLU A 237 2.01 -3.39 -8.34
C GLU A 237 2.47 -4.85 -8.44
N GLN A 238 2.05 -5.72 -7.52
CA GLN A 238 2.24 -7.17 -7.66
C GLN A 238 1.51 -7.71 -8.89
N TYR A 239 0.25 -7.30 -9.07
CA TYR A 239 -0.49 -7.59 -10.28
C TYR A 239 0.21 -7.07 -11.54
N ASN A 240 0.70 -5.82 -11.50
CA ASN A 240 1.41 -5.20 -12.62
C ASN A 240 2.70 -5.97 -12.97
N MET A 241 3.48 -6.42 -11.97
CA MET A 241 4.65 -7.29 -12.18
C MET A 241 4.27 -8.62 -12.80
N GLY A 242 3.15 -9.21 -12.39
CA GLY A 242 2.62 -10.43 -13.01
C GLY A 242 2.37 -10.24 -14.52
N ILE A 243 1.75 -9.13 -14.90
CA ILE A 243 1.53 -8.77 -16.31
C ILE A 243 2.85 -8.54 -17.06
N MET A 244 3.81 -7.85 -16.44
CA MET A 244 5.13 -7.61 -17.05
C MET A 244 5.84 -8.94 -17.37
N TYR A 245 5.92 -9.88 -16.42
CA TYR A 245 6.54 -11.19 -16.65
C TYR A 245 5.74 -12.09 -17.62
N GLN A 246 4.42 -11.98 -17.60
CA GLN A 246 3.56 -12.75 -18.52
C GLN A 246 3.82 -12.39 -19.98
N HIS A 247 4.07 -11.11 -20.25
CA HIS A 247 4.24 -10.59 -21.62
C HIS A 247 5.69 -10.30 -22.00
N GLY A 248 6.65 -10.42 -21.08
CA GLY A 248 8.03 -10.02 -21.32
C GLY A 248 8.18 -8.52 -21.53
N PHE A 249 7.40 -7.72 -20.79
CA PHE A 249 7.34 -6.28 -20.98
C PHE A 249 8.22 -5.56 -19.96
N GLY A 250 9.40 -5.11 -20.40
CA GLY A 250 10.45 -4.52 -19.57
C GLY A 250 11.20 -5.52 -18.69
N VAL A 251 10.86 -6.79 -18.78
CA VAL A 251 11.51 -7.91 -18.09
C VAL A 251 11.52 -9.13 -19.03
N GLU A 252 12.42 -10.08 -18.80
CA GLU A 252 12.39 -11.34 -19.52
C GLU A 252 11.08 -12.09 -19.24
N ARG A 253 10.47 -12.63 -20.30
CA ARG A 253 9.22 -13.38 -20.18
C ARG A 253 9.40 -14.63 -19.33
N ASN A 254 8.60 -14.75 -18.26
CA ASN A 254 8.65 -15.90 -17.36
C ASN A 254 7.26 -16.16 -16.76
N LEU A 255 6.59 -17.22 -17.21
CA LEU A 255 5.22 -17.53 -16.80
C LEU A 255 5.10 -18.04 -15.36
N ASP A 256 6.13 -18.68 -14.85
CA ASP A 256 6.13 -19.16 -13.45
C ASP A 256 6.29 -17.97 -12.50
N THR A 257 7.23 -17.09 -12.78
CA THR A 257 7.36 -15.82 -12.02
C THR A 257 6.10 -14.94 -12.14
N ALA A 258 5.46 -14.90 -13.32
CA ALA A 258 4.19 -14.20 -13.48
C ALA A 258 3.11 -14.77 -12.56
N ARG A 259 2.99 -16.09 -12.50
CA ARG A 259 2.02 -16.78 -11.63
C ARG A 259 2.29 -16.51 -10.16
N GLU A 260 3.55 -16.54 -9.73
CA GLU A 260 3.93 -16.22 -8.36
C GLU A 260 3.50 -14.80 -7.96
N TRP A 261 3.67 -13.81 -8.85
CA TRP A 261 3.24 -12.45 -8.57
C TRP A 261 1.72 -12.28 -8.55
N LEU A 262 0.98 -12.99 -9.41
CA LEU A 262 -0.47 -12.92 -9.48
C LEU A 262 -1.19 -13.65 -8.32
N GLN A 263 -0.47 -14.49 -7.57
CA GLN A 263 -0.99 -15.22 -6.42
C GLN A 263 -0.72 -14.55 -5.07
N LYS A 264 0.08 -13.47 -5.04
CA LYS A 264 0.37 -12.68 -3.84
C LYS A 264 -0.75 -11.71 -3.54
#